data_c97f78647388f2c526a008b3c76d873a
#
_entry.id   c97f78647388f2c526a008b3c76d873a
#
_cell.length_a   1.000
_cell.length_b   1.000
_cell.length_c   1.000
_cell.angle_alpha   90.00
_cell.angle_beta   90.00
_cell.angle_gamma   90.00
#
_symmetry.space_group_name_H-M   'P 1'
#
loop_
_entity.id
_entity.type
_entity.pdbx_description
1 polymer ?
#
loop_
_entity_poly.entity_id
_entity_poly.type
_entity_poly.pdbx_seq_one_letter_code
_entity_poly.pdbx_strand_id
1 'polypeptide(L)'
;FRLTIRLLQMKINSIEIENFRNIEKLKLNFEDVNIIWGENAQGKTNLIEAIYLFTGSKSFRGVRDKELVKFGEKKAELKIDFENKSRKQNAELSIMGRRTAKLNEIEKKSATALGDELKAVIFSPVHLSMVKDGPIERRKFIDNSLCQLKSNYRSVLKEYNRCLVQRNMLLKDIKNNFNLEDMLYIWDKNLAKSGAKIIYQREKYVEALLPFATEIFDGLSKGREKIDLRLNCGFECKNLTVSEIENEFAKQLISNRNNDL
;
A
#
# COMPACT_ATOMS: atom_id res chain seq x y z
N PHE A 1 -16.42 -10.16 23.74
CA PHE A 1 -15.06 -9.71 23.35
C PHE A 1 -15.07 -8.19 23.27
N ARG A 2 -14.64 -7.50 24.33
CA ARG A 2 -14.37 -6.05 24.31
C ARG A 2 -12.89 -5.88 24.05
N LEU A 3 -12.51 -5.81 22.78
CA LEU A 3 -11.26 -5.17 22.38
C LEU A 3 -11.41 -3.68 22.68
N THR A 4 -10.84 -3.22 23.78
CA THR A 4 -10.63 -1.78 24.00
C THR A 4 -9.47 -1.33 23.12
N ILE A 5 -9.67 -1.40 21.82
CA ILE A 5 -8.83 -0.65 20.88
C ILE A 5 -9.11 0.81 21.24
N ARG A 6 -8.11 1.53 21.70
CA ARG A 6 -8.09 3.01 21.64
C ARG A 6 -8.14 3.36 20.16
N LEU A 7 -9.35 3.35 19.61
CA LEU A 7 -9.63 3.80 18.26
C LEU A 7 -9.05 5.20 18.13
N LEU A 8 -8.08 5.36 17.27
CA LEU A 8 -7.86 6.64 16.62
C LEU A 8 -9.25 7.05 16.13
N GLN A 9 -9.86 8.04 16.79
CA GLN A 9 -11.20 8.52 16.43
C GLN A 9 -11.08 9.17 15.07
N MET A 10 -11.28 8.38 14.02
CA MET A 10 -11.41 8.86 12.67
C MET A 10 -12.80 8.45 12.19
N LYS A 11 -13.57 9.43 11.74
CA LYS A 11 -14.93 9.26 11.25
C LYS A 11 -15.04 9.95 9.90
N ILE A 12 -15.60 9.28 8.92
CA ILE A 12 -16.00 9.88 7.66
C ILE A 12 -17.41 10.44 7.86
N ASN A 13 -17.62 11.71 7.57
CA ASN A 13 -18.92 12.36 7.71
C ASN A 13 -19.68 12.36 6.39
N SER A 14 -19.01 12.67 5.27
CA SER A 14 -19.64 12.68 3.96
C SER A 14 -18.65 12.38 2.85
N ILE A 15 -19.18 11.98 1.68
CA ILE A 15 -18.43 11.89 0.42
C ILE A 15 -19.28 12.48 -0.72
N GLU A 16 -18.60 13.21 -1.59
CA GLU A 16 -19.13 13.63 -2.88
C GLU A 16 -18.25 13.04 -3.98
N ILE A 17 -18.89 12.47 -5.00
CA ILE A 17 -18.23 11.78 -6.11
C ILE A 17 -18.83 12.34 -7.41
N GLU A 18 -17.98 12.69 -8.37
CA GLU A 18 -18.37 13.13 -9.71
C GLU A 18 -17.49 12.44 -10.75
N ASN A 19 -18.14 11.85 -11.77
CA ASN A 19 -17.51 11.19 -12.92
C ASN A 19 -16.49 10.11 -12.57
N PHE A 20 -16.76 9.31 -11.53
CA PHE A 20 -15.87 8.26 -11.07
C PHE A 20 -16.43 6.88 -11.43
N ARG A 21 -15.71 6.13 -12.24
CA ARG A 21 -16.15 4.79 -12.70
C ARG A 21 -17.51 4.86 -13.40
N ASN A 22 -18.52 4.16 -12.86
CA ASN A 22 -19.90 4.23 -13.33
C ASN A 22 -20.75 5.25 -12.55
N ILE A 23 -20.18 5.95 -11.59
CA ILE A 23 -20.87 6.97 -10.80
C ILE A 23 -20.75 8.30 -11.51
N GLU A 24 -21.88 8.86 -11.94
CA GLU A 24 -21.92 10.18 -12.52
C GLU A 24 -21.86 11.25 -11.46
N LYS A 25 -22.79 11.23 -10.52
CA LYS A 25 -22.83 12.13 -9.37
C LYS A 25 -23.44 11.42 -8.18
N LEU A 26 -22.78 11.53 -7.03
CA LEU A 26 -23.24 10.92 -5.79
C LEU A 26 -22.82 11.80 -4.61
N LYS A 27 -23.74 12.02 -3.67
CA LYS A 27 -23.45 12.62 -2.37
C LYS A 27 -24.06 11.77 -1.29
N LEU A 28 -23.25 11.35 -0.32
CA LEU A 28 -23.67 10.52 0.82
C LEU A 28 -23.12 11.08 2.11
N ASN A 29 -23.92 10.96 3.17
CA ASN A 29 -23.50 11.15 4.55
C ASN A 29 -23.31 9.79 5.20
N PHE A 30 -22.39 9.69 6.13
CA PHE A 30 -22.05 8.47 6.85
C PHE A 30 -22.32 8.59 8.35
N GLU A 31 -22.76 7.48 8.90
CA GLU A 31 -22.83 7.23 10.33
C GLU A 31 -21.66 6.33 10.76
N ASP A 32 -21.66 5.89 12.04
CA ASP A 32 -20.60 5.04 12.58
C ASP A 32 -20.58 3.65 11.89
N VAL A 33 -21.75 3.15 11.51
CA VAL A 33 -21.92 1.90 10.76
C VAL A 33 -22.82 2.17 9.55
N ASN A 34 -22.37 1.77 8.38
CA ASN A 34 -23.11 1.97 7.14
C ASN A 34 -23.23 0.65 6.38
N ILE A 35 -24.44 0.34 5.94
CA ILE A 35 -24.72 -0.84 5.11
C ILE A 35 -25.05 -0.38 3.70
N ILE A 36 -24.24 -0.82 2.73
CA ILE A 36 -24.41 -0.49 1.31
C ILE A 36 -24.94 -1.74 0.60
N TRP A 37 -26.16 -1.68 0.12
CA TRP A 37 -26.82 -2.77 -0.56
C TRP A 37 -27.39 -2.36 -1.91
N GLY A 38 -27.75 -3.29 -2.77
CA GLY A 38 -28.28 -3.08 -4.11
C GLY A 38 -27.83 -4.17 -5.09
N GLU A 39 -28.28 -4.11 -6.32
CA GLU A 39 -27.97 -5.07 -7.38
C GLU A 39 -26.47 -5.01 -7.80
N ASN A 40 -26.03 -6.05 -8.50
CA ASN A 40 -24.65 -6.07 -9.01
C ASN A 40 -24.44 -4.98 -10.04
N ALA A 41 -23.21 -4.53 -10.18
CA ALA A 41 -22.77 -3.46 -11.10
C ALA A 41 -23.29 -2.04 -10.78
N GLN A 42 -24.03 -1.81 -9.71
CA GLN A 42 -24.58 -0.48 -9.36
C GLN A 42 -23.56 0.46 -8.69
N GLY A 43 -22.30 0.09 -8.59
CA GLY A 43 -21.24 1.00 -8.09
C GLY A 43 -20.91 0.87 -6.61
N LYS A 44 -21.46 -0.09 -5.85
CA LYS A 44 -21.15 -0.31 -4.42
C LYS A 44 -19.64 -0.40 -4.16
N THR A 45 -18.95 -1.24 -4.92
CA THR A 45 -17.50 -1.39 -4.83
C THR A 45 -16.75 -0.12 -5.27
N ASN A 46 -17.32 0.64 -6.23
CA ASN A 46 -16.72 1.87 -6.70
C ASN A 46 -16.80 2.98 -5.64
N LEU A 47 -17.86 3.01 -4.84
CA LEU A 47 -17.95 3.91 -3.68
C LEU A 47 -16.86 3.59 -2.64
N ILE A 48 -16.68 2.32 -2.28
CA ILE A 48 -15.61 1.90 -1.36
C ILE A 48 -14.23 2.22 -1.95
N GLU A 49 -14.04 2.01 -3.26
CA GLU A 49 -12.81 2.36 -3.97
C GLU A 49 -12.53 3.86 -3.90
N ALA A 50 -13.53 4.71 -4.10
CA ALA A 50 -13.40 6.15 -3.99
C ALA A 50 -12.93 6.59 -2.59
N ILE A 51 -13.56 6.06 -1.53
CA ILE A 51 -13.15 6.32 -0.14
C ILE A 51 -11.70 5.87 0.09
N TYR A 52 -11.35 4.67 -0.37
CA TYR A 52 -10.00 4.12 -0.16
C TYR A 52 -8.90 4.95 -0.82
N LEU A 53 -9.17 5.63 -1.93
CA LEU A 53 -8.18 6.48 -2.61
C LEU A 53 -7.68 7.64 -1.73
N PHE A 54 -8.48 8.10 -0.76
CA PHE A 54 -8.07 9.15 0.17
C PHE A 54 -6.99 8.70 1.17
N THR A 55 -6.73 7.40 1.30
CA THR A 55 -5.54 6.90 2.02
C THR A 55 -4.23 7.18 1.27
N GLY A 56 -4.28 7.84 0.12
CA GLY A 56 -3.13 8.05 -0.76
C GLY A 56 -2.64 6.77 -1.43
N SER A 57 -3.31 5.64 -1.24
CA SER A 57 -2.99 4.37 -1.87
C SER A 57 -3.49 4.31 -3.32
N LYS A 58 -2.98 3.35 -4.09
CA LYS A 58 -3.56 3.02 -5.41
C LYS A 58 -4.88 2.28 -5.22
N SER A 59 -5.66 2.17 -6.29
CA SER A 59 -6.84 1.32 -6.29
C SER A 59 -6.48 -0.10 -5.81
N PHE A 60 -7.25 -0.63 -4.87
CA PHE A 60 -7.08 -2.01 -4.40
C PHE A 60 -7.44 -3.06 -5.48
N ARG A 61 -8.08 -2.63 -6.57
CA ARG A 61 -8.39 -3.47 -7.74
C ARG A 61 -7.25 -3.51 -8.76
N GLY A 62 -6.14 -2.81 -8.51
CA GLY A 62 -4.94 -2.85 -9.36
C GLY A 62 -5.04 -2.07 -10.67
N VAL A 63 -6.05 -1.21 -10.83
CA VAL A 63 -6.27 -0.42 -12.05
C VAL A 63 -5.44 0.87 -12.05
N ARG A 64 -5.23 1.43 -13.24
CA ARG A 64 -4.53 2.71 -13.44
C ARG A 64 -5.48 3.88 -13.17
N ASP A 65 -4.91 5.02 -12.77
CA ASP A 65 -5.70 6.22 -12.42
C ASP A 65 -6.64 6.67 -13.56
N LYS A 66 -6.22 6.55 -14.83
CA LYS A 66 -7.06 6.87 -15.98
C LYS A 66 -8.35 6.03 -16.09
N GLU A 67 -8.31 4.81 -15.57
CA GLU A 67 -9.43 3.88 -15.59
C GLU A 67 -10.44 4.15 -14.45
N LEU A 68 -10.11 5.06 -13.54
CA LEU A 68 -10.98 5.52 -12.47
C LEU A 68 -11.95 6.59 -12.92
N VAL A 69 -11.64 7.28 -14.02
CA VAL A 69 -12.52 8.29 -14.62
C VAL A 69 -13.64 7.61 -15.40
N LYS A 70 -14.87 8.15 -15.30
CA LYS A 70 -16.03 7.67 -16.04
C LYS A 70 -15.76 7.69 -17.54
N PHE A 71 -16.19 6.67 -18.25
CA PHE A 71 -16.02 6.58 -19.70
C PHE A 71 -16.68 7.78 -20.38
N GLY A 72 -15.95 8.41 -21.31
CA GLY A 72 -16.39 9.63 -21.98
C GLY A 72 -16.02 10.94 -21.27
N GLU A 73 -15.61 10.87 -19.99
CA GLU A 73 -15.24 12.03 -19.20
C GLU A 73 -13.71 12.24 -19.15
N LYS A 74 -13.31 13.49 -18.96
CA LYS A 74 -11.89 13.88 -18.89
C LYS A 74 -11.34 13.83 -17.47
N LYS A 75 -12.21 13.95 -16.48
CA LYS A 75 -11.85 14.18 -15.08
C LYS A 75 -12.86 13.52 -14.15
N ALA A 76 -12.38 12.96 -13.05
CA ALA A 76 -13.21 12.60 -11.90
C ALA A 76 -12.85 13.46 -10.69
N GLU A 77 -13.84 13.82 -9.90
CA GLU A 77 -13.68 14.60 -8.68
C GLU A 77 -14.29 13.86 -7.48
N LEU A 78 -13.53 13.79 -6.42
CA LEU A 78 -13.93 13.19 -5.17
C LEU A 78 -13.68 14.19 -4.05
N LYS A 79 -14.65 14.36 -3.15
CA LYS A 79 -14.51 15.18 -1.93
C LYS A 79 -14.96 14.36 -0.74
N ILE A 80 -14.26 14.47 0.37
CA ILE A 80 -14.58 13.77 1.61
C ILE A 80 -14.45 14.73 2.79
N ASP A 81 -15.46 14.73 3.66
CA ASP A 81 -15.40 15.36 4.96
C ASP A 81 -15.21 14.29 6.02
N PHE A 82 -14.23 14.49 6.87
CA PHE A 82 -13.88 13.53 7.91
C PHE A 82 -13.40 14.22 9.17
N GLU A 83 -13.42 13.49 10.26
CA GLU A 83 -12.89 13.92 11.53
C GLU A 83 -11.73 13.02 11.93
N ASN A 84 -10.60 13.61 12.27
CA ASN A 84 -9.43 12.92 12.76
C ASN A 84 -8.92 13.59 14.04
N LYS A 85 -8.84 12.84 15.14
CA LYS A 85 -8.45 13.35 16.47
C LYS A 85 -9.26 14.60 16.88
N SER A 86 -10.58 14.55 16.68
CA SER A 86 -11.52 15.64 16.97
C SER A 86 -11.33 16.91 16.12
N ARG A 87 -10.58 16.82 15.01
CA ARG A 87 -10.47 17.90 14.02
C ARG A 87 -11.28 17.56 12.78
N LYS A 88 -12.22 18.44 12.45
CA LYS A 88 -12.94 18.38 11.18
C LYS A 88 -11.99 18.78 10.04
N GLN A 89 -11.92 17.97 9.02
CA GLN A 89 -11.08 18.17 7.86
C GLN A 89 -11.86 17.84 6.59
N ASN A 90 -11.45 18.45 5.49
CA ASN A 90 -11.93 18.09 4.16
C ASN A 90 -10.74 17.72 3.27
N ALA A 91 -10.96 16.81 2.36
CA ALA A 91 -9.98 16.47 1.34
C ALA A 91 -10.66 16.36 -0.02
N GLU A 92 -9.93 16.81 -1.04
CA GLU A 92 -10.36 16.70 -2.43
C GLU A 92 -9.33 15.90 -3.22
N LEU A 93 -9.80 15.03 -4.09
CA LEU A 93 -9.02 14.32 -5.10
C LEU A 93 -9.55 14.64 -6.48
N SER A 94 -8.68 15.09 -7.36
CA SER A 94 -8.98 15.25 -8.78
C SER A 94 -8.14 14.27 -9.57
N ILE A 95 -8.76 13.52 -10.49
CA ILE A 95 -8.16 12.48 -11.30
C ILE A 95 -8.29 12.87 -12.77
N MET A 96 -7.16 13.27 -13.37
CA MET A 96 -7.06 13.60 -14.80
C MET A 96 -5.74 13.02 -15.32
N GLY A 97 -5.74 11.73 -15.62
CA GLY A 97 -4.51 10.97 -15.94
C GLY A 97 -3.58 10.72 -14.76
N ARG A 98 -3.39 11.70 -13.90
CA ARG A 98 -2.74 11.60 -12.58
C ARG A 98 -3.66 12.18 -11.50
N ARG A 99 -3.39 11.82 -10.25
CA ARG A 99 -4.14 12.35 -9.10
C ARG A 99 -3.47 13.59 -8.54
N THR A 100 -4.26 14.63 -8.32
CA THR A 100 -3.91 15.80 -7.48
C THR A 100 -4.80 15.80 -6.25
N ALA A 101 -4.35 16.44 -5.18
CA ALA A 101 -5.06 16.44 -3.91
C ALA A 101 -5.00 17.80 -3.23
N LYS A 102 -6.08 18.14 -2.52
CA LYS A 102 -6.11 19.22 -1.54
C LYS A 102 -6.50 18.65 -0.18
N LEU A 103 -6.03 19.26 0.87
CA LEU A 103 -6.43 19.01 2.25
C LEU A 103 -6.70 20.36 2.90
N ASN A 104 -7.92 20.55 3.40
CA ASN A 104 -8.38 21.83 3.94
C ASN A 104 -8.09 22.97 2.96
N GLU A 105 -8.49 22.80 1.68
CA GLU A 105 -8.29 23.71 0.56
C GLU A 105 -6.83 23.94 0.13
N ILE A 106 -5.85 23.42 0.88
CA ILE A 106 -4.43 23.56 0.58
C ILE A 106 -3.98 22.44 -0.35
N GLU A 107 -3.44 22.82 -1.50
CA GLU A 107 -2.89 21.87 -2.47
C GLU A 107 -1.71 21.09 -1.88
N LYS A 108 -1.70 19.77 -2.08
CA LYS A 108 -0.63 18.88 -1.64
C LYS A 108 0.30 18.55 -2.80
N LYS A 109 1.60 18.42 -2.52
CA LYS A 109 2.61 18.03 -3.51
C LYS A 109 2.29 16.71 -4.21
N SER A 110 1.52 15.84 -3.57
CA SER A 110 1.09 14.55 -4.09
C SER A 110 -0.19 14.09 -3.39
N ALA A 111 -1.06 13.41 -4.12
CA ALA A 111 -2.24 12.75 -3.54
C ALA A 111 -1.89 11.73 -2.44
N THR A 112 -0.67 11.22 -2.46
CA THR A 112 -0.21 10.28 -1.42
C THR A 112 -0.08 10.91 -0.03
N ALA A 113 0.03 12.24 0.07
CA ALA A 113 0.11 12.95 1.34
C ALA A 113 -1.20 12.88 2.15
N LEU A 114 -2.33 12.57 1.52
CA LEU A 114 -3.59 12.35 2.24
C LEU A 114 -3.52 11.14 3.18
N GLY A 115 -2.67 10.16 2.88
CA GLY A 115 -2.47 8.97 3.72
C GLY A 115 -1.89 9.26 5.11
N ASP A 116 -1.33 10.44 5.33
CA ASP A 116 -0.90 10.86 6.67
C ASP A 116 -2.09 11.19 7.57
N GLU A 117 -3.21 11.65 6.97
CA GLU A 117 -4.41 12.08 7.68
C GLU A 117 -5.52 11.03 7.68
N LEU A 118 -5.76 10.35 6.56
CA LEU A 118 -6.81 9.36 6.41
C LEU A 118 -6.24 7.96 6.21
N LYS A 119 -6.62 7.05 7.10
CA LYS A 119 -6.22 5.65 7.08
C LYS A 119 -7.43 4.76 6.98
N ALA A 120 -7.33 3.69 6.19
CA ALA A 120 -8.41 2.74 6.05
C ALA A 120 -7.87 1.31 5.90
N VAL A 121 -8.61 0.38 6.46
CA VAL A 121 -8.41 -1.06 6.21
C VAL A 121 -9.54 -1.52 5.31
N ILE A 122 -9.20 -2.25 4.26
CA ILE A 122 -10.17 -2.84 3.36
C ILE A 122 -10.05 -4.36 3.40
N PHE A 123 -11.21 -5.03 3.46
CA PHE A 123 -11.32 -6.45 3.24
C PHE A 123 -12.22 -6.69 2.03
N SER A 124 -11.75 -7.47 1.08
CA SER A 124 -12.51 -7.85 -0.11
C SER A 124 -12.14 -9.27 -0.54
N PRO A 125 -12.95 -9.94 -1.37
CA PRO A 125 -12.62 -11.29 -1.87
C PRO A 125 -11.28 -11.38 -2.58
N VAL A 126 -10.79 -10.29 -3.18
CA VAL A 126 -9.46 -10.23 -3.79
C VAL A 126 -8.34 -10.50 -2.77
N HIS A 127 -8.53 -10.16 -1.49
CA HIS A 127 -7.53 -10.43 -0.45
C HIS A 127 -7.41 -11.90 -0.05
N LEU A 128 -8.36 -12.77 -0.47
CA LEU A 128 -8.21 -14.22 -0.33
C LEU A 128 -7.05 -14.76 -1.15
N SER A 129 -6.67 -14.06 -2.23
CA SER A 129 -5.48 -14.36 -3.02
C SER A 129 -4.18 -14.27 -2.19
N MET A 130 -4.16 -13.47 -1.12
CA MET A 130 -3.03 -13.37 -0.20
C MET A 130 -2.66 -14.72 0.44
N VAL A 131 -3.66 -15.58 0.67
CA VAL A 131 -3.45 -16.92 1.21
C VAL A 131 -3.14 -17.92 0.10
N LYS A 132 -3.87 -17.85 -1.03
CA LYS A 132 -3.80 -18.83 -2.12
C LYS A 132 -2.65 -18.57 -3.07
N ASP A 133 -2.37 -17.32 -3.38
CA ASP A 133 -1.39 -16.91 -4.38
C ASP A 133 0.00 -16.72 -3.74
N GLY A 134 0.97 -16.41 -4.61
CA GLY A 134 2.37 -16.29 -4.23
C GLY A 134 2.70 -15.08 -3.33
N PRO A 135 3.99 -14.90 -3.02
CA PRO A 135 4.47 -13.90 -2.04
C PRO A 135 4.25 -12.44 -2.48
N ILE A 136 3.91 -12.20 -3.74
CA ILE A 136 3.69 -10.84 -4.28
C ILE A 136 2.50 -10.17 -3.56
N GLU A 137 1.38 -10.87 -3.42
CA GLU A 137 0.17 -10.31 -2.80
C GLU A 137 0.37 -10.08 -1.29
N ARG A 138 1.08 -10.99 -0.61
CA ARG A 138 1.47 -10.80 0.80
C ARG A 138 2.36 -9.58 0.99
N ARG A 139 3.36 -9.37 0.11
CA ARG A 139 4.20 -8.15 0.15
C ARG A 139 3.40 -6.88 -0.11
N LYS A 140 2.49 -6.90 -1.08
CA LYS A 140 1.62 -5.74 -1.35
C LYS A 140 0.75 -5.38 -0.15
N PHE A 141 0.20 -6.38 0.56
CA PHE A 141 -0.59 -6.14 1.76
C PHE A 141 0.24 -5.42 2.84
N ILE A 142 1.44 -5.93 3.15
CA ILE A 142 2.33 -5.32 4.14
C ILE A 142 2.76 -3.91 3.69
N ASP A 143 3.15 -3.74 2.42
CA ASP A 143 3.61 -2.45 1.89
C ASP A 143 2.49 -1.40 1.91
N ASN A 144 1.26 -1.78 1.58
CA ASN A 144 0.11 -0.88 1.66
C ASN A 144 -0.17 -0.43 3.09
N SER A 145 -0.07 -1.34 4.05
CA SER A 145 -0.21 -1.04 5.48
C SER A 145 0.90 -0.11 5.97
N LEU A 146 2.16 -0.43 5.64
CA LEU A 146 3.31 0.39 6.02
C LEU A 146 3.29 1.79 5.37
N CYS A 147 2.81 1.90 4.13
CA CYS A 147 2.62 3.18 3.45
C CYS A 147 1.60 4.09 4.14
N GLN A 148 0.64 3.53 4.86
CA GLN A 148 -0.32 4.29 5.66
C GLN A 148 0.20 4.60 7.07
N LEU A 149 1.02 3.71 7.64
CA LEU A 149 1.52 3.85 9.01
C LEU A 149 2.77 4.74 9.10
N LYS A 150 3.58 4.78 8.05
CA LYS A 150 4.88 5.44 8.03
C LYS A 150 5.03 6.34 6.80
N SER A 151 5.02 7.65 7.00
CA SER A 151 5.09 8.65 5.92
C SER A 151 6.30 8.46 4.99
N ASN A 152 7.46 8.08 5.54
CA ASN A 152 8.69 7.88 4.77
C ASN A 152 8.75 6.55 4.02
N TYR A 153 7.95 5.54 4.41
CA TYR A 153 8.05 4.21 3.82
C TYR A 153 7.75 4.21 2.31
N ARG A 154 6.76 4.98 1.89
CA ARG A 154 6.37 5.12 0.49
C ARG A 154 7.50 5.67 -0.39
N SER A 155 8.28 6.63 0.11
CA SER A 155 9.41 7.18 -0.64
C SER A 155 10.53 6.15 -0.79
N VAL A 156 10.83 5.39 0.27
CA VAL A 156 11.81 4.30 0.25
C VAL A 156 11.38 3.18 -0.71
N LEU A 157 10.10 2.79 -0.67
CA LEU A 157 9.55 1.77 -1.58
C LEU A 157 9.61 2.23 -3.04
N LYS A 158 9.35 3.51 -3.33
CA LYS A 158 9.48 4.07 -4.67
C LYS A 158 10.94 4.04 -5.16
N GLU A 159 11.88 4.40 -4.29
CA GLU A 159 13.31 4.36 -4.61
C GLU A 159 13.78 2.94 -4.87
N TYR A 160 13.44 1.99 -4.01
CA TYR A 160 13.73 0.58 -4.19
C TYR A 160 13.23 0.05 -5.55
N ASN A 161 11.95 0.31 -5.88
CA ASN A 161 11.37 -0.14 -7.14
C ASN A 161 12.05 0.52 -8.34
N ARG A 162 12.49 1.78 -8.24
CA ARG A 162 13.25 2.46 -9.28
C ARG A 162 14.60 1.76 -9.49
N CYS A 163 15.34 1.51 -8.42
CA CYS A 163 16.63 0.82 -8.49
C CYS A 163 16.47 -0.60 -9.05
N LEU A 164 15.44 -1.33 -8.63
CA LEU A 164 15.16 -2.68 -9.12
C LEU A 164 14.88 -2.69 -10.63
N VAL A 165 14.10 -1.76 -11.14
CA VAL A 165 13.82 -1.65 -12.59
C VAL A 165 15.09 -1.34 -13.35
N GLN A 166 15.91 -0.38 -12.90
CA GLN A 166 17.16 -0.01 -13.56
C GLN A 166 18.17 -1.17 -13.53
N ARG A 167 18.32 -1.85 -12.40
CA ARG A 167 19.15 -3.05 -12.28
C ARG A 167 18.72 -4.14 -13.28
N ASN A 168 17.43 -4.43 -13.33
CA ASN A 168 16.90 -5.46 -14.22
C ASN A 168 17.05 -5.10 -15.70
N MET A 169 17.01 -3.81 -16.07
CA MET A 169 17.32 -3.36 -17.42
C MET A 169 18.80 -3.56 -17.73
N LEU A 170 19.68 -3.13 -16.81
CA LEU A 170 21.12 -3.28 -16.99
C LEU A 170 21.54 -4.76 -17.12
N LEU A 171 20.97 -5.67 -16.32
CA LEU A 171 21.23 -7.11 -16.44
C LEU A 171 20.89 -7.66 -17.83
N LYS A 172 19.82 -7.15 -18.47
CA LYS A 172 19.49 -7.55 -19.85
C LYS A 172 20.51 -7.01 -20.86
N ASP A 173 20.99 -5.78 -20.64
CA ASP A 173 21.94 -5.13 -21.55
C ASP A 173 23.35 -5.74 -21.43
N ILE A 174 23.76 -6.18 -20.24
CA ILE A 174 25.05 -6.87 -19.97
C ILE A 174 25.17 -8.14 -20.81
N LYS A 175 24.08 -8.88 -21.08
CA LYS A 175 24.10 -10.06 -21.96
C LYS A 175 24.66 -9.76 -23.35
N ASN A 176 24.52 -8.52 -23.80
CA ASN A 176 24.99 -8.07 -25.12
C ASN A 176 26.27 -7.21 -25.03
N ASN A 177 26.61 -6.70 -23.83
CA ASN A 177 27.77 -5.81 -23.65
C ASN A 177 28.34 -5.93 -22.23
N PHE A 178 29.34 -6.79 -22.07
CA PHE A 178 29.97 -7.07 -20.76
C PHE A 178 30.66 -5.86 -20.13
N ASN A 179 31.01 -4.81 -20.86
CA ASN A 179 31.62 -3.60 -20.32
C ASN A 179 30.68 -2.81 -19.37
N LEU A 180 29.40 -3.18 -19.32
CA LEU A 180 28.41 -2.55 -18.44
C LEU A 180 28.35 -3.18 -17.04
N GLU A 181 29.11 -4.26 -16.77
CA GLU A 181 29.06 -4.99 -15.50
C GLU A 181 29.48 -4.10 -14.32
N ASP A 182 30.48 -3.23 -14.50
CA ASP A 182 30.92 -2.31 -13.45
C ASP A 182 29.81 -1.34 -12.98
N MET A 183 28.88 -1.01 -13.85
CA MET A 183 27.74 -0.16 -13.50
C MET A 183 26.74 -0.88 -12.56
N LEU A 184 26.75 -2.21 -12.55
CA LEU A 184 25.83 -3.00 -11.73
C LEU A 184 26.08 -2.77 -10.23
N TYR A 185 27.35 -2.54 -9.84
CA TYR A 185 27.72 -2.25 -8.47
C TYR A 185 26.98 -1.04 -7.89
N ILE A 186 26.77 0.01 -8.69
CA ILE A 186 26.07 1.23 -8.24
C ILE A 186 24.60 0.92 -7.94
N TRP A 187 23.96 0.14 -8.82
CA TRP A 187 22.56 -0.24 -8.63
C TRP A 187 22.38 -1.26 -7.52
N ASP A 188 23.28 -2.22 -7.36
CA ASP A 188 23.28 -3.17 -6.25
C ASP A 188 23.39 -2.45 -4.90
N LYS A 189 24.32 -1.49 -4.78
CA LYS A 189 24.49 -0.68 -3.57
C LYS A 189 23.24 0.12 -3.22
N ASN A 190 22.63 0.81 -4.19
CA ASN A 190 21.42 1.57 -3.96
C ASN A 190 20.21 0.68 -3.65
N LEU A 191 20.12 -0.48 -4.31
CA LEU A 191 19.09 -1.48 -4.06
C LEU A 191 19.24 -2.09 -2.65
N ALA A 192 20.46 -2.43 -2.24
CA ALA A 192 20.74 -2.93 -0.89
C ALA A 192 20.35 -1.90 0.18
N LYS A 193 20.75 -0.64 0.01
CA LYS A 193 20.45 0.45 0.94
C LYS A 193 18.95 0.70 1.12
N SER A 194 18.20 0.75 0.02
CA SER A 194 16.73 0.95 0.08
C SER A 194 16.00 -0.32 0.51
N GLY A 195 16.46 -1.48 0.05
CA GLY A 195 15.91 -2.80 0.39
C GLY A 195 16.07 -3.13 1.87
N ALA A 196 17.22 -2.82 2.48
CA ALA A 196 17.43 -3.02 3.90
C ALA A 196 16.40 -2.29 4.77
N LYS A 197 16.08 -1.04 4.42
CA LYS A 197 15.04 -0.27 5.12
C LYS A 197 13.66 -0.92 4.98
N ILE A 198 13.35 -1.46 3.80
CA ILE A 198 12.08 -2.15 3.55
C ILE A 198 12.01 -3.44 4.35
N ILE A 199 13.05 -4.28 4.29
CA ILE A 199 13.13 -5.55 5.02
C ILE A 199 12.96 -5.30 6.52
N TYR A 200 13.73 -4.35 7.08
CA TYR A 200 13.63 -3.98 8.49
C TYR A 200 12.21 -3.56 8.91
N GLN A 201 11.56 -2.71 8.09
CA GLN A 201 10.20 -2.25 8.42
C GLN A 201 9.15 -3.35 8.27
N ARG A 202 9.30 -4.24 7.29
CA ARG A 202 8.42 -5.40 7.13
C ARG A 202 8.57 -6.37 8.30
N GLU A 203 9.81 -6.64 8.74
CA GLU A 203 10.07 -7.51 9.90
C GLU A 203 9.41 -6.94 11.16
N LYS A 204 9.64 -5.67 11.45
CA LYS A 204 9.00 -5.00 12.59
C LYS A 204 7.47 -4.96 12.50
N TYR A 205 6.91 -4.89 11.32
CA TYR A 205 5.46 -4.95 11.11
C TYR A 205 4.91 -6.36 11.37
N VAL A 206 5.58 -7.39 10.87
CA VAL A 206 5.21 -8.80 11.10
C VAL A 206 5.30 -9.15 12.58
N GLU A 207 6.40 -8.74 13.24
CA GLU A 207 6.59 -8.91 14.68
C GLU A 207 5.46 -8.26 15.50
N ALA A 208 5.07 -7.03 15.14
CA ALA A 208 3.98 -6.32 15.80
C ALA A 208 2.58 -6.89 15.50
N LEU A 209 2.39 -7.44 14.29
CA LEU A 209 1.10 -7.99 13.86
C LEU A 209 0.82 -9.37 14.46
N LEU A 210 1.85 -10.20 14.65
CA LEU A 210 1.72 -11.59 15.06
C LEU A 210 0.89 -11.79 16.33
N PRO A 211 1.06 -11.04 17.43
CA PRO A 211 0.26 -11.23 18.64
C PRO A 211 -1.24 -11.02 18.40
N PHE A 212 -1.60 -9.97 17.65
CA PHE A 212 -3.00 -9.70 17.32
C PHE A 212 -3.59 -10.75 16.39
N ALA A 213 -2.82 -11.19 15.38
CA ALA A 213 -3.25 -12.24 14.47
C ALA A 213 -3.47 -13.56 15.22
N THR A 214 -2.58 -13.92 16.15
CA THR A 214 -2.68 -15.13 16.98
C THR A 214 -3.93 -15.06 17.86
N GLU A 215 -4.15 -13.96 18.58
CA GLU A 215 -5.33 -13.79 19.46
C GLU A 215 -6.65 -13.95 18.68
N ILE A 216 -6.76 -13.29 17.52
CA ILE A 216 -7.97 -13.37 16.69
C ILE A 216 -8.15 -14.80 16.13
N PHE A 217 -7.06 -15.40 15.67
CA PHE A 217 -7.10 -16.74 15.06
C PHE A 217 -7.43 -17.82 16.08
N ASP A 218 -6.88 -17.75 17.29
CA ASP A 218 -7.21 -18.65 18.40
C ASP A 218 -8.70 -18.55 18.77
N GLY A 219 -9.26 -17.34 18.79
CA GLY A 219 -10.69 -17.13 19.01
C GLY A 219 -11.57 -17.74 17.92
N LEU A 220 -11.18 -17.65 16.66
CA LEU A 220 -11.90 -18.21 15.51
C LEU A 220 -11.78 -19.74 15.44
N SER A 221 -10.58 -20.26 15.63
CA SER A 221 -10.30 -21.71 15.56
C SER A 221 -10.68 -22.45 16.84
N LYS A 222 -11.04 -21.72 17.91
CA LYS A 222 -11.22 -22.26 19.28
C LYS A 222 -9.99 -23.03 19.78
N GLY A 223 -8.81 -22.51 19.47
CA GLY A 223 -7.52 -23.10 19.86
C GLY A 223 -7.13 -24.38 19.11
N ARG A 224 -7.89 -24.79 18.07
CA ARG A 224 -7.60 -26.03 17.34
C ARG A 224 -6.45 -25.89 16.35
N GLU A 225 -6.17 -24.68 15.90
CA GLU A 225 -5.13 -24.38 14.91
C GLU A 225 -4.27 -23.21 15.41
N LYS A 226 -3.02 -23.18 14.97
CA LYS A 226 -2.07 -22.09 15.30
C LYS A 226 -1.65 -21.37 14.02
N ILE A 227 -1.50 -20.06 14.11
CA ILE A 227 -0.95 -19.22 13.03
C ILE A 227 0.46 -18.79 13.42
N ASP A 228 1.34 -18.72 12.43
CA ASP A 228 2.66 -18.10 12.54
C ASP A 228 2.90 -17.19 11.33
N LEU A 229 3.59 -16.08 11.55
CA LEU A 229 3.94 -15.11 10.53
C LEU A 229 5.44 -14.90 10.53
N ARG A 230 6.09 -15.13 9.40
CA ARG A 230 7.54 -14.93 9.24
C ARG A 230 7.84 -14.18 7.95
N LEU A 231 8.81 -13.26 8.03
CA LEU A 231 9.35 -12.64 6.84
C LEU A 231 10.44 -13.57 6.25
N ASN A 232 10.28 -13.92 4.98
CA ASN A 232 11.32 -14.62 4.23
C ASN A 232 11.93 -13.62 3.23
N CYS A 233 13.17 -13.25 3.45
CA CYS A 233 13.97 -12.36 2.58
C CYS A 233 15.22 -13.06 2.00
N GLY A 234 15.33 -14.37 2.16
CA GLY A 234 16.46 -15.17 1.67
C GLY A 234 17.61 -15.32 2.66
N PHE A 235 17.58 -14.61 3.78
CA PHE A 235 18.51 -14.73 4.91
C PHE A 235 17.77 -14.47 6.22
N GLU A 236 18.37 -14.85 7.33
CA GLU A 236 17.80 -14.56 8.65
C GLU A 236 17.99 -13.07 8.97
N CYS A 237 16.88 -12.34 9.01
CA CYS A 237 16.90 -10.88 9.23
C CYS A 237 16.35 -10.45 10.59
N LYS A 238 15.89 -11.40 11.41
CA LYS A 238 15.34 -11.13 12.73
C LYS A 238 16.42 -10.53 13.64
N ASN A 239 16.07 -9.50 14.37
CA ASN A 239 16.94 -8.75 15.28
C ASN A 239 18.15 -8.04 14.64
N LEU A 240 18.29 -8.04 13.33
CA LEU A 240 19.34 -7.30 12.65
C LEU A 240 18.99 -5.80 12.58
N THR A 241 20.01 -4.97 12.64
CA THR A 241 19.94 -3.54 12.34
C THR A 241 19.82 -3.31 10.83
N VAL A 242 19.41 -2.11 10.44
CA VAL A 242 19.33 -1.75 9.00
C VAL A 242 20.67 -1.91 8.31
N SER A 243 21.80 -1.57 8.99
CA SER A 243 23.14 -1.69 8.42
C SER A 243 23.56 -3.15 8.21
N GLU A 244 23.25 -4.04 9.16
CA GLU A 244 23.52 -5.47 9.02
C GLU A 244 22.70 -6.09 7.88
N ILE A 245 21.41 -5.74 7.78
CA ILE A 245 20.54 -6.17 6.67
C ILE A 245 21.08 -5.66 5.33
N GLU A 246 21.57 -4.39 5.27
CA GLU A 246 22.17 -3.83 4.06
C GLU A 246 23.36 -4.63 3.59
N ASN A 247 24.24 -5.01 4.52
CA ASN A 247 25.42 -5.81 4.22
C ASN A 247 25.06 -7.23 3.74
N GLU A 248 24.13 -7.90 4.42
CA GLU A 248 23.70 -9.25 4.00
C GLU A 248 22.99 -9.23 2.65
N PHE A 249 22.13 -8.23 2.43
CA PHE A 249 21.43 -8.11 1.15
C PHE A 249 22.40 -7.78 0.00
N ALA A 250 23.40 -6.92 0.24
CA ALA A 250 24.46 -6.65 -0.73
C ALA A 250 25.26 -7.90 -1.11
N LYS A 251 25.62 -8.74 -0.11
CA LYS A 251 26.28 -10.03 -0.35
C LYS A 251 25.42 -10.95 -1.23
N GLN A 252 24.11 -11.03 -0.95
CA GLN A 252 23.18 -11.82 -1.76
C GLN A 252 23.07 -11.34 -3.20
N LEU A 253 22.99 -10.02 -3.42
CA LEU A 253 22.94 -9.45 -4.77
C LEU A 253 24.21 -9.82 -5.57
N ILE A 254 25.36 -9.82 -4.93
CA ILE A 254 26.64 -10.21 -5.57
C ILE A 254 26.67 -11.72 -5.85
N SER A 255 26.32 -12.55 -4.87
CA SER A 255 26.37 -14.02 -5.03
C SER A 255 25.39 -14.56 -6.07
N ASN A 256 24.25 -13.87 -6.26
CA ASN A 256 23.22 -14.28 -7.21
C ASN A 256 23.40 -13.69 -8.62
N ARG A 257 24.43 -12.87 -8.86
CA ARG A 257 24.66 -12.23 -10.18
C ARG A 257 24.63 -13.20 -11.34
N ASN A 258 25.33 -14.33 -11.18
CA ASN A 258 25.41 -15.35 -12.24
C ASN A 258 24.05 -16.00 -12.55
N ASN A 259 23.15 -16.04 -11.55
CA ASN A 259 21.79 -16.57 -11.74
C ASN A 259 20.84 -15.51 -12.29
N ASP A 260 21.16 -14.23 -12.09
CA ASP A 260 20.36 -13.09 -12.57
C ASP A 260 20.69 -12.75 -14.05
N LEU A 261 21.91 -13.07 -14.50
CA LEU A 261 22.37 -12.96 -15.89
C LEU A 261 21.91 -14.15 -16.76
#